data_e6eaeb9573b59f427ec63bdf66f210b3
#
_entry.id   e6eaeb9573b59f427ec63bdf66f210b3
#
_cell.length_a   1.000
_cell.length_b   1.000
_cell.length_c   1.000
_cell.angle_alpha   90.00
_cell.angle_beta   90.00
_cell.angle_gamma   90.00
#
_symmetry.space_group_name_H-M   'P 1'
#
loop_
_entity.id
_entity.type
_entity.pdbx_description
1 polymer ?
#
loop_
_entity_poly.entity_id
_entity_poly.type
_entity_poly.pdbx_seq_one_letter_code
_entity_poly.pdbx_strand_id
1 'polypeptide(L)'
;MSTATTPSPIQREPAFLGQTVVVIGGSAGIGLETARRARVEGAKLILTGRNPEPLQRAASELDALSTSAFDATDFERLARFFDDLPAPIDHVMVTGPGPYYAPLADFDIEKARHDVEAHLFLPLQVARYAAKKVRPGGTLLFMGGTGGRRTAPGLALISALTAAMPALTRNLALELAPVRVNLIAAGFVDTPLSASLLGDQLENRRNQLRSTLPIRRVVGPADIAALAVHIMANTAITGATYDVDGGQQLVAD
;
A
#
# COMPACT_ATOMS: atom_id res chain seq x y z
N MET A 1 -16.25 5.48 54.15
CA MET A 1 -16.56 5.04 52.77
C MET A 1 -15.52 5.66 51.87
N SER A 2 -14.58 4.88 51.36
CA SER A 2 -13.52 5.36 50.47
C SER A 2 -14.09 5.38 49.05
N THR A 3 -14.22 6.55 48.44
CA THR A 3 -14.62 6.70 47.06
C THR A 3 -13.44 6.32 46.15
N ALA A 4 -13.50 5.13 45.59
CA ALA A 4 -12.54 4.72 44.57
C ALA A 4 -12.67 5.65 43.35
N THR A 5 -11.69 6.51 43.14
CA THR A 5 -11.57 7.36 41.95
C THR A 5 -11.22 6.45 40.77
N THR A 6 -12.16 6.23 39.86
CA THR A 6 -11.89 5.53 38.61
C THR A 6 -10.88 6.36 37.83
N PRO A 7 -9.71 5.81 37.45
CA PRO A 7 -8.75 6.55 36.64
C PRO A 7 -9.36 6.97 35.31
N SER A 8 -9.21 8.24 34.94
CA SER A 8 -9.59 8.73 33.62
C SER A 8 -8.92 7.91 32.54
N PRO A 9 -9.61 7.55 31.45
CA PRO A 9 -8.98 6.84 30.35
C PRO A 9 -7.80 7.67 29.81
N ILE A 10 -6.66 7.04 29.64
CA ILE A 10 -5.48 7.66 29.02
C ILE A 10 -5.89 8.01 27.57
N GLN A 11 -6.14 9.28 27.30
CA GLN A 11 -6.39 9.76 25.94
C GLN A 11 -5.04 9.80 25.20
N ARG A 12 -4.86 8.89 24.23
CA ARG A 12 -3.72 8.92 23.31
C ARG A 12 -3.95 10.06 22.31
N GLU A 13 -2.95 10.93 22.12
CA GLU A 13 -2.99 11.90 21.05
C GLU A 13 -2.95 11.21 19.68
N PRO A 14 -3.70 11.74 18.68
CA PRO A 14 -3.67 11.21 17.32
C PRO A 14 -2.26 11.28 16.72
N ALA A 15 -1.79 10.18 16.13
CA ALA A 15 -0.40 10.04 15.69
C ALA A 15 -0.02 10.98 14.53
N PHE A 16 -1.00 11.46 13.76
CA PHE A 16 -0.80 12.26 12.54
C PHE A 16 -1.42 13.64 12.61
N LEU A 17 -1.66 14.17 13.81
CA LEU A 17 -2.24 15.49 13.96
C LEU A 17 -1.40 16.56 13.23
N GLY A 18 -2.02 17.26 12.26
CA GLY A 18 -1.36 18.26 11.43
C GLY A 18 -0.49 17.73 10.30
N GLN A 19 -0.27 16.42 10.21
CA GLN A 19 0.53 15.78 9.16
C GLN A 19 -0.28 15.52 7.90
N THR A 20 0.41 15.51 6.75
CA THR A 20 -0.17 15.25 5.43
C THR A 20 0.25 13.86 4.94
N VAL A 21 -0.73 13.03 4.62
CA VAL A 21 -0.56 11.69 4.04
C VAL A 21 -1.07 11.68 2.61
N VAL A 22 -0.20 11.35 1.67
CA VAL A 22 -0.53 11.15 0.26
C VAL A 22 -0.72 9.65 0.00
N VAL A 23 -1.87 9.25 -0.55
CA VAL A 23 -2.14 7.86 -0.91
C VAL A 23 -2.34 7.74 -2.42
N ILE A 24 -1.35 7.18 -3.11
CA ILE A 24 -1.44 6.82 -4.52
C ILE A 24 -2.20 5.50 -4.63
N GLY A 25 -3.42 5.54 -5.24
CA GLY A 25 -4.37 4.43 -5.22
C GLY A 25 -5.31 4.46 -4.01
N GLY A 26 -5.67 5.67 -3.53
CA GLY A 26 -6.49 5.90 -2.33
C GLY A 26 -8.02 5.73 -2.52
N SER A 27 -8.50 5.33 -3.71
CA SER A 27 -9.94 5.28 -4.01
C SER A 27 -10.65 3.98 -3.63
N ALA A 28 -9.90 2.91 -3.30
CA ALA A 28 -10.47 1.61 -2.95
C ALA A 28 -9.47 0.72 -2.19
N GLY A 29 -9.96 -0.38 -1.64
CA GLY A 29 -9.16 -1.47 -1.07
C GLY A 29 -8.19 -1.01 0.01
N ILE A 30 -6.94 -1.44 -0.11
CA ILE A 30 -5.87 -1.18 0.86
C ILE A 30 -5.62 0.33 1.01
N GLY A 31 -5.53 1.06 -0.10
CA GLY A 31 -5.25 2.50 -0.07
C GLY A 31 -6.35 3.29 0.62
N LEU A 32 -7.62 3.01 0.30
CA LEU A 32 -8.75 3.66 0.95
C LEU A 32 -8.80 3.36 2.45
N GLU A 33 -8.60 2.11 2.85
CA GLU A 33 -8.62 1.73 4.26
C GLU A 33 -7.44 2.35 5.05
N THR A 34 -6.27 2.46 4.41
CA THR A 34 -5.13 3.19 5.01
C THR A 34 -5.45 4.67 5.17
N ALA A 35 -6.07 5.29 4.17
CA ALA A 35 -6.51 6.68 4.25
C ALA A 35 -7.53 6.89 5.38
N ARG A 36 -8.53 5.98 5.54
CA ARG A 36 -9.49 6.03 6.66
C ARG A 36 -8.78 6.03 8.02
N ARG A 37 -7.86 5.09 8.21
CA ARG A 37 -7.11 4.99 9.47
C ARG A 37 -6.22 6.20 9.72
N ALA A 38 -5.53 6.69 8.68
CA ALA A 38 -4.72 7.90 8.79
C ALA A 38 -5.59 9.14 9.15
N ARG A 39 -6.81 9.24 8.60
CA ARG A 39 -7.77 10.31 8.94
C ARG A 39 -8.20 10.24 10.41
N VAL A 40 -8.48 9.04 10.92
CA VAL A 40 -8.81 8.83 12.35
C VAL A 40 -7.64 9.25 13.26
N GLU A 41 -6.41 9.07 12.80
CA GLU A 41 -5.19 9.54 13.50
C GLU A 41 -4.88 11.05 13.25
N GLY A 42 -5.81 11.80 12.66
CA GLY A 42 -5.71 13.24 12.50
C GLY A 42 -4.99 13.74 11.23
N ALA A 43 -4.67 12.86 10.29
CA ALA A 43 -4.01 13.24 9.04
C ALA A 43 -4.88 14.12 8.14
N LYS A 44 -4.23 15.03 7.42
CA LYS A 44 -4.74 15.64 6.19
C LYS A 44 -4.45 14.69 5.03
N LEU A 45 -5.43 14.43 4.18
CA LEU A 45 -5.31 13.42 3.12
C LEU A 45 -5.24 14.04 1.74
N ILE A 46 -4.34 13.54 0.91
CA ILE A 46 -4.30 13.79 -0.53
C ILE A 46 -4.41 12.42 -1.22
N LEU A 47 -5.43 12.24 -2.04
CA LEU A 47 -5.75 10.95 -2.64
C LEU A 47 -5.59 10.98 -4.15
N THR A 48 -5.02 9.92 -4.73
CA THR A 48 -5.08 9.71 -6.17
C THR A 48 -5.76 8.39 -6.53
N GLY A 49 -6.24 8.31 -7.75
CA GLY A 49 -6.85 7.11 -8.29
C GLY A 49 -7.15 7.28 -9.78
N ARG A 50 -7.33 6.20 -10.52
CA ARG A 50 -7.58 6.26 -11.96
C ARG A 50 -8.98 6.77 -12.30
N ASN A 51 -9.96 6.32 -11.53
CA ASN A 51 -11.38 6.60 -11.79
C ASN A 51 -11.85 7.79 -10.94
N PRO A 52 -12.32 8.89 -11.55
CA PRO A 52 -12.72 10.09 -10.83
C PRO A 52 -13.86 9.85 -9.83
N GLU A 53 -14.88 9.08 -10.21
CA GLU A 53 -16.08 8.89 -9.39
C GLU A 53 -15.81 8.16 -8.07
N PRO A 54 -15.14 6.97 -8.02
CA PRO A 54 -14.74 6.34 -6.77
C PRO A 54 -13.80 7.22 -5.95
N LEU A 55 -12.90 7.95 -6.60
CA LEU A 55 -11.97 8.86 -5.94
C LEU A 55 -12.70 10.00 -5.23
N GLN A 56 -13.69 10.62 -5.90
CA GLN A 56 -14.47 11.70 -5.32
C GLN A 56 -15.34 11.21 -4.15
N ARG A 57 -15.91 9.99 -4.23
CA ARG A 57 -16.62 9.38 -3.09
C ARG A 57 -15.70 9.22 -1.88
N ALA A 58 -14.50 8.66 -2.09
CA ALA A 58 -13.50 8.50 -1.05
C ALA A 58 -13.08 9.85 -0.43
N ALA A 59 -12.88 10.87 -1.27
CA ALA A 59 -12.52 12.21 -0.83
C ALA A 59 -13.62 12.86 0.03
N SER A 60 -14.87 12.74 -0.38
CA SER A 60 -16.01 13.26 0.37
C SER A 60 -16.21 12.54 1.71
N GLU A 61 -16.04 11.21 1.73
CA GLU A 61 -16.12 10.40 2.95
C GLU A 61 -15.06 10.79 3.98
N LEU A 62 -13.85 11.08 3.51
CA LEU A 62 -12.68 11.27 4.36
C LEU A 62 -12.33 12.73 4.60
N ASP A 63 -13.09 13.67 4.05
CA ASP A 63 -12.79 15.09 4.07
C ASP A 63 -11.33 15.33 3.60
N ALA A 64 -11.00 14.77 2.42
CA ALA A 64 -9.66 14.87 1.87
C ALA A 64 -9.33 16.29 1.43
N LEU A 65 -8.09 16.72 1.68
CA LEU A 65 -7.60 18.07 1.33
C LEU A 65 -7.64 18.30 -0.19
N SER A 66 -7.27 17.29 -0.98
CA SER A 66 -7.35 17.33 -2.43
C SER A 66 -7.32 15.94 -3.06
N THR A 67 -7.69 15.88 -4.35
CA THR A 67 -7.64 14.67 -5.16
C THR A 67 -7.06 14.94 -6.53
N SER A 68 -6.45 13.90 -7.13
CA SER A 68 -6.00 13.95 -8.52
C SER A 68 -6.30 12.62 -9.23
N ALA A 69 -7.11 12.68 -10.29
CA ALA A 69 -7.51 11.49 -11.06
C ALA A 69 -6.57 11.28 -12.24
N PHE A 70 -5.73 10.25 -12.18
CA PHE A 70 -4.82 9.85 -13.26
C PHE A 70 -4.32 8.42 -13.07
N ASP A 71 -3.77 7.84 -14.13
CA ASP A 71 -3.02 6.59 -14.03
C ASP A 71 -1.60 6.88 -13.52
N ALA A 72 -1.24 6.26 -12.40
CA ALA A 72 0.07 6.50 -11.77
C ALA A 72 1.26 6.02 -12.62
N THR A 73 1.03 5.18 -13.64
CA THR A 73 2.04 4.79 -14.65
C THR A 73 2.21 5.82 -15.76
N ASP A 74 1.33 6.83 -15.86
CA ASP A 74 1.59 8.05 -16.62
C ASP A 74 2.59 8.93 -15.84
N PHE A 75 3.87 8.70 -16.09
CA PHE A 75 4.95 9.35 -15.33
C PHE A 75 5.04 10.86 -15.56
N GLU A 76 4.51 11.39 -16.65
CA GLU A 76 4.41 12.83 -16.85
C GLU A 76 3.34 13.45 -15.94
N ARG A 77 2.18 12.78 -15.83
CA ARG A 77 1.14 13.20 -14.89
C ARG A 77 1.56 13.02 -13.44
N LEU A 78 2.26 11.92 -13.15
CA LEU A 78 2.81 11.69 -11.83
C LEU A 78 3.80 12.80 -11.43
N ALA A 79 4.69 13.20 -12.34
CA ALA A 79 5.63 14.31 -12.11
C ALA A 79 4.90 15.62 -11.78
N ARG A 80 3.95 16.01 -12.64
CA ARG A 80 3.11 17.19 -12.42
C ARG A 80 2.37 17.14 -11.09
N PHE A 81 1.78 15.98 -10.76
CA PHE A 81 1.11 15.81 -9.48
C PHE A 81 2.04 16.10 -8.30
N PHE A 82 3.28 15.57 -8.33
CA PHE A 82 4.25 15.86 -7.27
C PHE A 82 4.70 17.31 -7.25
N ASP A 83 4.86 17.96 -8.41
CA ASP A 83 5.24 19.38 -8.50
C ASP A 83 4.17 20.28 -7.87
N ASP A 84 2.89 19.94 -8.05
CA ASP A 84 1.74 20.69 -7.51
C ASP A 84 1.46 20.42 -6.03
N LEU A 85 2.08 19.36 -5.43
CA LEU A 85 1.86 19.04 -4.02
C LEU A 85 2.38 20.17 -3.10
N PRO A 86 1.65 20.48 -2.02
CA PRO A 86 2.19 21.31 -0.95
C PRO A 86 3.46 20.68 -0.38
N ALA A 87 4.39 21.52 0.07
CA ALA A 87 5.59 21.05 0.74
C ALA A 87 5.71 21.74 2.11
N PRO A 88 6.16 21.05 3.13
CA PRO A 88 6.49 19.60 3.14
C PRO A 88 5.25 18.70 3.27
N ILE A 89 5.34 17.49 2.79
CA ILE A 89 4.42 16.37 3.11
C ILE A 89 5.10 15.39 4.05
N ASP A 90 4.31 14.61 4.79
CA ASP A 90 4.86 13.73 5.82
C ASP A 90 5.02 12.29 5.35
N HIS A 91 4.01 11.76 4.68
CA HIS A 91 3.98 10.37 4.27
C HIS A 91 3.42 10.20 2.86
N VAL A 92 4.01 9.30 2.10
CA VAL A 92 3.49 8.83 0.81
C VAL A 92 3.33 7.32 0.86
N MET A 93 2.16 6.82 0.56
CA MET A 93 1.90 5.40 0.34
C MET A 93 1.53 5.15 -1.10
N VAL A 94 2.13 4.11 -1.68
CA VAL A 94 1.84 3.65 -3.04
C VAL A 94 1.17 2.29 -2.97
N THR A 95 -0.07 2.22 -3.46
CA THR A 95 -0.76 0.96 -3.71
C THR A 95 -0.84 0.76 -5.22
N GLY A 96 -0.33 -0.36 -5.69
CA GLY A 96 -0.24 -0.65 -7.12
C GLY A 96 -1.53 -1.16 -7.74
N PRO A 97 -1.59 -1.25 -9.08
CA PRO A 97 -2.59 -2.03 -9.79
C PRO A 97 -2.43 -3.52 -9.50
N GLY A 98 -3.38 -4.31 -10.04
CA GLY A 98 -3.28 -5.77 -9.95
C GLY A 98 -2.12 -6.33 -10.76
N PRO A 99 -1.57 -7.48 -10.35
CA PRO A 99 -0.49 -8.14 -11.06
C PRO A 99 -0.99 -8.81 -12.35
N TYR A 100 -0.09 -8.94 -13.32
CA TYR A 100 -0.30 -9.73 -14.53
C TYR A 100 0.13 -11.17 -14.31
N TYR A 101 -0.83 -12.08 -14.41
CA TYR A 101 -0.62 -13.53 -14.33
C TYR A 101 -0.82 -14.16 -15.70
N ALA A 102 0.18 -14.86 -16.23
CA ALA A 102 0.05 -15.63 -17.46
C ALA A 102 1.07 -16.76 -17.51
N PRO A 103 0.65 -17.99 -17.89
CA PRO A 103 1.58 -19.04 -18.32
C PRO A 103 2.46 -18.54 -19.47
N LEU A 104 3.66 -19.07 -19.59
CA LEU A 104 4.60 -18.60 -20.62
C LEU A 104 4.06 -18.77 -22.04
N ALA A 105 3.22 -19.76 -22.28
CA ALA A 105 2.58 -20.01 -23.58
C ALA A 105 1.59 -18.89 -23.98
N ASP A 106 0.96 -18.22 -22.98
CA ASP A 106 -0.05 -17.17 -23.19
C ASP A 106 0.51 -15.78 -22.82
N PHE A 107 1.84 -15.66 -22.75
CA PHE A 107 2.51 -14.48 -22.25
C PHE A 107 2.42 -13.32 -23.26
N ASP A 108 1.78 -12.21 -22.82
CA ASP A 108 1.65 -10.98 -23.59
C ASP A 108 2.72 -9.98 -23.14
N ILE A 109 3.64 -9.63 -24.03
CA ILE A 109 4.79 -8.77 -23.72
C ILE A 109 4.38 -7.34 -23.40
N GLU A 110 3.30 -6.81 -23.98
CA GLU A 110 2.85 -5.44 -23.72
C GLU A 110 2.20 -5.34 -22.34
N LYS A 111 1.40 -6.33 -21.94
CA LYS A 111 0.89 -6.43 -20.56
C LYS A 111 2.02 -6.61 -19.55
N ALA A 112 3.04 -7.39 -19.90
CA ALA A 112 4.21 -7.58 -19.07
C ALA A 112 5.01 -6.28 -18.87
N ARG A 113 5.21 -5.49 -19.93
CA ARG A 113 5.84 -4.16 -19.84
C ARG A 113 5.09 -3.24 -18.89
N HIS A 114 3.76 -3.17 -19.05
CA HIS A 114 2.92 -2.38 -18.14
C HIS A 114 3.03 -2.86 -16.68
N ASP A 115 3.12 -4.18 -16.45
CA ASP A 115 3.30 -4.75 -15.11
C ASP A 115 4.68 -4.35 -14.51
N VAL A 116 5.74 -4.32 -15.31
CA VAL A 116 7.07 -3.82 -14.90
C VAL A 116 7.01 -2.33 -14.57
N GLU A 117 6.34 -1.52 -15.37
CA GLU A 117 6.11 -0.10 -15.10
C GLU A 117 5.40 0.11 -13.77
N ALA A 118 4.34 -0.64 -13.53
CA ALA A 118 3.50 -0.51 -12.35
C ALA A 118 4.18 -1.01 -11.06
N HIS A 119 4.98 -2.09 -11.13
CA HIS A 119 5.51 -2.73 -9.93
C HIS A 119 6.99 -2.43 -9.66
N LEU A 120 7.73 -1.90 -10.65
CA LEU A 120 9.15 -1.56 -10.48
C LEU A 120 9.43 -0.08 -10.76
N PHE A 121 8.98 0.45 -11.90
CA PHE A 121 9.30 1.85 -12.26
C PHE A 121 8.46 2.86 -11.48
N LEU A 122 7.19 2.58 -11.22
CA LEU A 122 6.35 3.48 -10.42
C LEU A 122 6.95 3.75 -9.02
N PRO A 123 7.35 2.74 -8.22
CA PRO A 123 8.06 2.97 -6.96
C PRO A 123 9.32 3.83 -7.10
N LEU A 124 10.12 3.61 -8.14
CA LEU A 124 11.32 4.42 -8.43
C LEU A 124 10.98 5.88 -8.75
N GLN A 125 9.99 6.11 -9.61
CA GLN A 125 9.56 7.47 -9.97
C GLN A 125 8.95 8.20 -8.77
N VAL A 126 8.12 7.52 -7.98
CA VAL A 126 7.59 8.10 -6.74
C VAL A 126 8.73 8.47 -5.79
N ALA A 127 9.71 7.59 -5.58
CA ALA A 127 10.86 7.88 -4.74
C ALA A 127 11.62 9.12 -5.21
N ARG A 128 11.87 9.21 -6.53
CA ARG A 128 12.55 10.35 -7.16
C ARG A 128 11.83 11.68 -6.95
N TYR A 129 10.51 11.70 -7.13
CA TYR A 129 9.73 12.94 -6.98
C TYR A 129 9.47 13.28 -5.50
N ALA A 130 9.18 12.28 -4.68
CA ALA A 130 8.91 12.44 -3.26
C ALA A 130 10.14 12.93 -2.47
N ALA A 131 11.36 12.62 -2.92
CA ALA A 131 12.61 13.06 -2.29
C ALA A 131 12.67 14.57 -2.02
N LYS A 132 12.00 15.38 -2.86
CA LYS A 132 11.98 16.84 -2.74
C LYS A 132 10.79 17.39 -1.94
N LYS A 133 9.83 16.55 -1.61
CA LYS A 133 8.55 16.94 -1.02
C LYS A 133 8.35 16.37 0.39
N VAL A 134 8.86 15.16 0.64
CA VAL A 134 8.73 14.51 1.95
C VAL A 134 9.75 15.12 2.92
N ARG A 135 9.25 15.52 4.10
CA ARG A 135 10.13 16.08 5.14
C ARG A 135 11.14 15.06 5.69
N PRO A 136 12.25 15.53 6.29
CA PRO A 136 13.13 14.68 7.07
C PRO A 136 12.35 13.86 8.11
N GLY A 137 12.63 12.54 8.18
CA GLY A 137 11.90 11.60 9.05
C GLY A 137 10.51 11.18 8.57
N GLY A 138 10.02 11.76 7.48
CA GLY A 138 8.79 11.30 6.80
C GLY A 138 8.94 9.90 6.21
N THR A 139 7.92 9.40 5.51
CA THR A 139 7.88 7.99 5.05
C THR A 139 7.46 7.86 3.60
N LEU A 140 8.18 7.03 2.85
CA LEU A 140 7.68 6.35 1.66
C LEU A 140 7.32 4.92 2.03
N LEU A 141 6.10 4.50 1.73
CA LEU A 141 5.62 3.16 1.99
C LEU A 141 5.12 2.52 0.70
N PHE A 142 5.76 1.44 0.29
CA PHE A 142 5.40 0.69 -0.89
C PHE A 142 4.58 -0.55 -0.53
N MET A 143 3.70 -0.94 -1.45
CA MET A 143 3.06 -2.24 -1.44
C MET A 143 3.80 -3.18 -2.40
N GLY A 144 3.97 -4.39 -1.95
CA GLY A 144 4.44 -5.52 -2.75
C GLY A 144 3.66 -6.78 -2.40
N GLY A 145 4.19 -7.92 -2.83
CA GLY A 145 3.57 -9.20 -2.58
C GLY A 145 4.55 -10.24 -2.05
N THR A 146 4.01 -11.29 -1.45
CA THR A 146 4.79 -12.46 -1.01
C THR A 146 5.06 -13.44 -2.16
N GLY A 147 4.56 -13.15 -3.37
CA GLY A 147 4.65 -14.01 -4.56
C GLY A 147 6.07 -14.38 -4.99
N GLY A 148 7.07 -13.55 -4.69
CA GLY A 148 8.48 -13.84 -4.99
C GLY A 148 9.06 -15.04 -4.24
N ARG A 149 8.33 -15.59 -3.27
CA ARG A 149 8.73 -16.77 -2.47
C ARG A 149 7.92 -18.02 -2.80
N ARG A 150 7.02 -17.91 -3.77
CA ARG A 150 6.16 -19.02 -4.22
C ARG A 150 6.38 -19.27 -5.70
N THR A 151 6.35 -20.53 -6.07
CA THR A 151 6.51 -20.94 -7.46
C THR A 151 5.25 -21.63 -7.96
N ALA A 152 4.70 -21.13 -9.08
CA ALA A 152 3.60 -21.77 -9.79
C ALA A 152 3.61 -21.33 -11.26
N PRO A 153 2.98 -22.09 -12.17
CA PRO A 153 2.76 -21.63 -13.53
C PRO A 153 2.02 -20.31 -13.56
N GLY A 154 2.45 -19.39 -14.44
CA GLY A 154 1.86 -18.07 -14.59
C GLY A 154 2.40 -17.01 -13.64
N LEU A 155 3.30 -17.32 -12.70
CA LEU A 155 3.85 -16.38 -11.74
C LEU A 155 5.23 -15.83 -12.10
N ALA A 156 5.85 -16.24 -13.22
CA ALA A 156 7.25 -15.96 -13.52
C ALA A 156 7.59 -14.45 -13.41
N LEU A 157 6.81 -13.58 -14.04
CA LEU A 157 7.05 -12.13 -14.03
C LEU A 157 6.80 -11.55 -12.64
N ILE A 158 5.61 -11.76 -12.09
CA ILE A 158 5.24 -11.13 -10.81
C ILE A 158 6.11 -11.63 -9.64
N SER A 159 6.55 -12.88 -9.67
CA SER A 159 7.50 -13.40 -8.68
C SER A 159 8.84 -12.67 -8.76
N ALA A 160 9.35 -12.42 -9.97
CA ALA A 160 10.58 -11.64 -10.15
C ALA A 160 10.42 -10.19 -9.65
N LEU A 161 9.30 -9.53 -9.99
CA LEU A 161 9.01 -8.16 -9.57
C LEU A 161 8.86 -8.06 -8.04
N THR A 162 8.11 -8.96 -7.43
CA THR A 162 7.94 -8.96 -5.97
C THR A 162 9.23 -9.32 -5.23
N ALA A 163 10.09 -10.17 -5.81
CA ALA A 163 11.41 -10.49 -5.25
C ALA A 163 12.40 -9.31 -5.32
N ALA A 164 12.27 -8.44 -6.32
CA ALA A 164 13.09 -7.24 -6.46
C ALA A 164 12.77 -6.15 -5.42
N MET A 165 11.53 -6.04 -4.99
CA MET A 165 11.05 -4.95 -4.14
C MET A 165 11.78 -4.82 -2.79
N PRO A 166 12.13 -5.89 -2.06
CA PRO A 166 12.91 -5.77 -0.83
C PRO A 166 14.31 -5.17 -1.04
N ALA A 167 14.96 -5.50 -2.16
CA ALA A 167 16.27 -4.93 -2.50
C ALA A 167 16.14 -3.45 -2.86
N LEU A 168 15.16 -3.10 -3.69
CA LEU A 168 14.85 -1.71 -4.03
C LEU A 168 14.57 -0.88 -2.76
N THR A 169 13.72 -1.36 -1.87
CA THR A 169 13.36 -0.67 -0.63
C THR A 169 14.57 -0.36 0.24
N ARG A 170 15.48 -1.32 0.42
CA ARG A 170 16.71 -1.12 1.22
C ARG A 170 17.63 -0.07 0.63
N ASN A 171 17.82 -0.08 -0.69
CA ASN A 171 18.69 0.91 -1.36
C ASN A 171 18.06 2.30 -1.29
N LEU A 172 16.76 2.44 -1.57
CA LEU A 172 16.07 3.72 -1.46
C LEU A 172 16.07 4.28 -0.03
N ALA A 173 16.05 3.42 0.99
CA ALA A 173 16.17 3.86 2.38
C ALA A 173 17.52 4.49 2.71
N LEU A 174 18.59 4.07 2.03
CA LEU A 174 19.92 4.69 2.14
C LEU A 174 20.03 5.97 1.30
N GLU A 175 19.54 5.93 0.06
CA GLU A 175 19.66 7.06 -0.87
C GLU A 175 18.80 8.26 -0.46
N LEU A 176 17.65 8.02 0.19
CA LEU A 176 16.70 9.05 0.57
C LEU A 176 16.82 9.48 2.05
N ALA A 177 17.78 8.91 2.80
CA ALA A 177 17.95 9.26 4.21
C ALA A 177 18.03 10.80 4.38
N PRO A 178 17.33 11.37 5.37
CA PRO A 178 16.61 10.75 6.48
C PRO A 178 15.13 10.43 6.21
N VAL A 179 14.65 10.45 4.96
CA VAL A 179 13.30 9.94 4.62
C VAL A 179 13.31 8.42 4.77
N ARG A 180 12.33 7.87 5.49
CA ARG A 180 12.23 6.43 5.74
C ARG A 180 11.52 5.74 4.59
N VAL A 181 12.02 4.59 4.16
CA VAL A 181 11.43 3.80 3.07
C VAL A 181 11.18 2.38 3.54
N ASN A 182 9.96 1.90 3.41
CA ASN A 182 9.57 0.56 3.84
C ASN A 182 8.63 -0.11 2.82
N LEU A 183 8.48 -1.42 2.93
CA LEU A 183 7.65 -2.25 2.08
C LEU A 183 6.71 -3.10 2.94
N ILE A 184 5.43 -3.16 2.58
CA ILE A 184 4.51 -4.19 3.05
C ILE A 184 4.34 -5.20 1.91
N ALA A 185 4.72 -6.45 2.16
CA ALA A 185 4.52 -7.57 1.25
C ALA A 185 3.26 -8.33 1.67
N ALA A 186 2.20 -8.22 0.88
CA ALA A 186 0.93 -8.85 1.18
C ALA A 186 0.79 -10.22 0.51
N GLY A 187 0.12 -11.15 1.18
CA GLY A 187 -0.46 -12.33 0.56
C GLY A 187 -1.75 -12.00 -0.18
N PHE A 188 -2.68 -12.95 -0.22
CA PHE A 188 -4.04 -12.64 -0.69
C PHE A 188 -4.73 -11.68 0.30
N VAL A 189 -5.22 -10.55 -0.21
CA VAL A 189 -6.03 -9.58 0.54
C VAL A 189 -7.39 -9.47 -0.11
N ASP A 190 -8.45 -9.61 0.67
CA ASP A 190 -9.84 -9.54 0.20
C ASP A 190 -10.24 -8.09 -0.13
N THR A 191 -10.13 -7.72 -1.39
CA THR A 191 -10.34 -6.36 -1.90
C THR A 191 -11.20 -6.37 -3.17
N PRO A 192 -11.73 -5.23 -3.62
CA PRO A 192 -12.34 -5.15 -4.95
C PRO A 192 -11.43 -5.61 -6.08
N LEU A 193 -10.12 -5.43 -5.95
CA LEU A 193 -9.13 -5.92 -6.92
C LEU A 193 -9.12 -7.45 -6.98
N SER A 194 -9.01 -8.13 -5.84
CA SER A 194 -9.04 -9.59 -5.79
C SER A 194 -10.36 -10.16 -6.30
N ALA A 195 -11.47 -9.46 -6.04
CA ALA A 195 -12.77 -9.82 -6.59
C ALA A 195 -12.79 -9.73 -8.14
N SER A 196 -12.23 -8.66 -8.70
CA SER A 196 -12.16 -8.51 -10.17
C SER A 196 -11.24 -9.51 -10.84
N LEU A 197 -10.17 -9.94 -10.17
CA LEU A 197 -9.22 -10.93 -10.69
C LEU A 197 -9.77 -12.36 -10.65
N LEU A 198 -10.53 -12.71 -9.62
CA LEU A 198 -11.00 -14.07 -9.40
C LEU A 198 -12.43 -14.32 -9.90
N GLY A 199 -13.24 -13.27 -10.08
CA GLY A 199 -14.63 -13.41 -10.50
C GLY A 199 -15.38 -14.46 -9.67
N ASP A 200 -15.97 -15.45 -10.34
CA ASP A 200 -16.74 -16.53 -9.70
C ASP A 200 -15.90 -17.43 -8.77
N GLN A 201 -14.56 -17.41 -8.90
CA GLN A 201 -13.65 -18.19 -8.04
C GLN A 201 -13.37 -17.53 -6.68
N LEU A 202 -13.82 -16.29 -6.47
CA LEU A 202 -13.52 -15.54 -5.26
C LEU A 202 -13.97 -16.26 -3.98
N GLU A 203 -15.21 -16.77 -3.93
CA GLU A 203 -15.70 -17.42 -2.72
C GLU A 203 -15.02 -18.78 -2.47
N ASN A 204 -14.71 -19.53 -3.52
CA ASN A 204 -13.90 -20.74 -3.40
C ASN A 204 -12.54 -20.42 -2.80
N ARG A 205 -11.89 -19.35 -3.26
CA ARG A 205 -10.60 -18.91 -2.73
C ARG A 205 -10.70 -18.47 -1.26
N ARG A 206 -11.73 -17.73 -0.90
CA ARG A 206 -11.98 -17.33 0.51
C ARG A 206 -12.14 -18.55 1.42
N ASN A 207 -12.91 -19.55 0.99
CA ASN A 207 -13.15 -20.77 1.77
C ASN A 207 -11.87 -21.60 1.92
N GLN A 208 -11.08 -21.75 0.85
CA GLN A 208 -9.76 -22.36 0.89
C GLN A 208 -8.86 -21.66 1.92
N LEU A 209 -8.76 -20.34 1.87
CA LEU A 209 -7.90 -19.57 2.77
C LEU A 209 -8.37 -19.67 4.23
N ARG A 210 -9.69 -19.66 4.50
CA ARG A 210 -10.22 -19.87 5.86
C ARG A 210 -9.85 -21.23 6.43
N SER A 211 -9.76 -22.25 5.59
CA SER A 211 -9.40 -23.62 6.02
C SER A 211 -7.90 -23.86 6.14
N THR A 212 -7.08 -23.21 5.30
CA THR A 212 -5.64 -23.49 5.20
C THR A 212 -4.77 -22.50 5.95
N LEU A 213 -5.12 -21.20 5.98
CA LEU A 213 -4.27 -20.19 6.63
C LEU A 213 -4.13 -20.46 8.14
N PRO A 214 -2.92 -20.31 8.70
CA PRO A 214 -2.70 -20.42 10.15
C PRO A 214 -3.63 -19.53 10.99
N ILE A 215 -3.94 -18.32 10.52
CA ILE A 215 -4.84 -17.39 11.22
C ILE A 215 -6.33 -17.74 11.07
N ARG A 216 -6.69 -18.75 10.26
CA ARG A 216 -8.06 -19.25 10.05
C ARG A 216 -9.08 -18.19 9.58
N ARG A 217 -8.62 -17.13 8.98
CA ARG A 217 -9.44 -16.11 8.32
C ARG A 217 -8.74 -15.53 7.09
N VAL A 218 -9.49 -14.86 6.25
CA VAL A 218 -8.92 -14.12 5.11
C VAL A 218 -8.35 -12.79 5.63
N VAL A 219 -7.19 -12.39 5.10
CA VAL A 219 -6.60 -11.08 5.35
C VAL A 219 -7.44 -10.03 4.62
N GLY A 220 -7.80 -8.96 5.32
CA GLY A 220 -8.53 -7.84 4.76
C GLY A 220 -7.70 -6.56 4.66
N PRO A 221 -8.21 -5.53 3.96
CA PRO A 221 -7.54 -4.23 3.84
C PRO A 221 -7.20 -3.61 5.20
N ALA A 222 -8.02 -3.84 6.21
CA ALA A 222 -7.84 -3.32 7.57
C ALA A 222 -6.57 -3.85 8.25
N ASP A 223 -6.17 -5.09 7.95
CA ASP A 223 -4.93 -5.69 8.47
C ASP A 223 -3.70 -4.97 7.92
N ILE A 224 -3.71 -4.69 6.62
CA ILE A 224 -2.64 -3.95 5.94
C ILE A 224 -2.60 -2.50 6.43
N ALA A 225 -3.74 -1.84 6.50
CA ALA A 225 -3.86 -0.45 6.91
C ALA A 225 -3.38 -0.22 8.36
N ALA A 226 -3.63 -1.18 9.26
CA ALA A 226 -3.12 -1.11 10.63
C ALA A 226 -1.60 -1.07 10.67
N LEU A 227 -0.93 -1.93 9.90
CA LEU A 227 0.51 -1.94 9.81
C LEU A 227 1.05 -0.70 9.08
N ALA A 228 0.39 -0.25 8.01
CA ALA A 228 0.79 0.95 7.27
C ALA A 228 0.84 2.18 8.17
N VAL A 229 -0.20 2.43 8.94
CA VAL A 229 -0.26 3.53 9.92
C VAL A 229 0.82 3.37 11.00
N HIS A 230 1.04 2.14 11.50
CA HIS A 230 2.12 1.88 12.46
C HIS A 230 3.50 2.20 11.90
N ILE A 231 3.81 1.79 10.65
CA ILE A 231 5.10 2.08 10.00
C ILE A 231 5.28 3.61 9.79
N MET A 232 4.22 4.31 9.41
CA MET A 232 4.27 5.78 9.27
C MET A 232 4.56 6.45 10.62
N ALA A 233 3.91 6.04 11.70
CA ALA A 233 4.05 6.62 13.03
C ALA A 233 5.36 6.24 13.73
N ASN A 234 5.91 5.05 13.48
CA ASN A 234 7.10 4.55 14.15
C ASN A 234 8.38 5.03 13.46
N THR A 235 9.02 6.06 14.01
CA THR A 235 10.18 6.73 13.42
C THR A 235 11.47 5.91 13.41
N ALA A 236 11.52 4.75 14.08
CA ALA A 236 12.69 3.86 14.12
C ALA A 236 12.73 2.84 12.97
N ILE A 237 11.68 2.80 12.12
CA ILE A 237 11.51 1.78 11.09
C ILE A 237 11.91 2.34 9.71
N THR A 238 12.93 1.75 9.07
CA THR A 238 13.32 2.04 7.67
C THR A 238 14.05 0.86 7.04
N GLY A 239 13.98 0.71 5.72
CA GLY A 239 14.66 -0.33 4.93
C GLY A 239 14.09 -1.74 5.11
N ALA A 240 12.94 -1.88 5.77
CA ALA A 240 12.37 -3.16 6.13
C ALA A 240 11.23 -3.59 5.19
N THR A 241 11.06 -4.91 5.10
CA THR A 241 9.91 -5.56 4.45
C THR A 241 9.11 -6.29 5.52
N TYR A 242 7.81 -6.04 5.55
CA TYR A 242 6.87 -6.63 6.50
C TYR A 242 5.85 -7.49 5.79
N ASP A 243 5.77 -8.76 6.13
CA ASP A 243 4.80 -9.68 5.55
C ASP A 243 3.46 -9.58 6.27
N VAL A 244 2.38 -9.49 5.49
CA VAL A 244 1.00 -9.56 5.97
C VAL A 244 0.22 -10.51 5.08
N ASP A 245 0.28 -11.80 5.38
CA ASP A 245 -0.27 -12.86 4.55
C ASP A 245 -1.07 -13.91 5.34
N GLY A 246 -1.23 -13.73 6.64
CA GLY A 246 -1.92 -14.69 7.50
C GLY A 246 -1.20 -16.03 7.66
N GLY A 247 0.10 -16.09 7.33
CA GLY A 247 0.89 -17.31 7.29
C GLY A 247 0.75 -18.08 5.98
N GLN A 248 0.31 -17.44 4.89
CA GLN A 248 0.13 -18.07 3.59
C GLN A 248 1.41 -18.71 3.05
N GLN A 249 2.57 -18.14 3.35
CA GLN A 249 3.87 -18.69 2.95
C GLN A 249 4.29 -19.96 3.69
N LEU A 250 3.65 -20.26 4.82
CA LEU A 250 3.98 -21.39 5.69
C LEU A 250 3.19 -22.66 5.33
N VAL A 251 2.20 -22.54 4.46
CA VAL A 251 1.32 -23.64 4.06
C VAL A 251 1.53 -23.99 2.60
N ALA A 252 1.45 -25.28 2.29
CA ALA A 252 1.41 -25.75 0.90
C ALA A 252 0.08 -25.35 0.24
N ASP A 253 0.12 -25.11 -1.06
CA ASP A 253 -1.10 -24.89 -1.86
C ASP A 253 -1.85 -26.19 -2.08
#